data_69df82e7dbd8d9c77a99b3b67d4f137d
#
_entry.id   69df82e7dbd8d9c77a99b3b67d4f137d
#
_cell.length_a   1.000
_cell.length_b   1.000
_cell.length_c   1.000
_cell.angle_alpha   90.00
_cell.angle_beta   90.00
_cell.angle_gamma   90.00
#
_symmetry.space_group_name_H-M   'P 1'
#
loop_
_entity.id
_entity.type
_entity.pdbx_description
1 polymer ?
#
loop_
_entity_poly.entity_id
_entity_poly.type
_entity_poly.pdbx_seq_one_letter_code
_entity_poly.pdbx_strand_id
1 'polypeptide(L)'
;MDSGSNAEHLEYIALPSDEGARLDKVLATAWPEQSRSRIKSLIEDGHLMLNGNPVAKMSYKVKSGDQFALEIPPAVAADPVAEKIALDILYEDDDLLVINKPAGMVVHPAAGNESGTLVNALLAHCGDSLSGIGGVKRPGIVHRLDKDTSGAMVIAKNDATHRALSTLFSEDKENIERAYIAVVWGVPRQREGIIEGNIGRSPRNRKKMAVLRNGGKPALTRYKVLAKRDDSLASLVECRLATGRTHQIRVHMTHLGHSLICDPVYGRSKLTQKFNSRVHEVLNSFEKQALHARTLGFLHPKTGDYVLTKAPLPEDLQELITCLDLPIGIV
;
A
#
# COMPACT_ATOMS: atom_id res chain seq x y z
N MET A 1 -36.60 12.82 3.57
CA MET A 1 -37.04 11.42 3.71
C MET A 1 -35.84 10.67 4.20
N ASP A 2 -35.90 10.27 5.43
CA ASP A 2 -34.81 9.74 6.25
C ASP A 2 -34.50 8.31 5.79
N SER A 3 -33.43 8.10 5.06
CA SER A 3 -32.90 6.76 4.77
C SER A 3 -32.01 6.31 5.93
N GLY A 4 -32.66 5.95 7.04
CA GLY A 4 -31.98 5.28 8.15
C GLY A 4 -31.33 3.99 7.65
N SER A 5 -30.00 3.94 7.59
CA SER A 5 -29.27 2.70 7.35
C SER A 5 -29.45 1.81 8.58
N ASN A 6 -30.32 0.79 8.46
CA ASN A 6 -30.53 -0.19 9.51
C ASN A 6 -29.22 -0.97 9.76
N ALA A 7 -28.92 -1.20 11.06
CA ALA A 7 -27.92 -2.15 11.47
C ALA A 7 -28.29 -3.54 10.92
N GLU A 8 -27.34 -4.26 10.35
CA GLU A 8 -27.54 -5.66 9.93
C GLU A 8 -27.45 -6.55 11.17
N HIS A 9 -28.44 -7.42 11.35
CA HIS A 9 -28.46 -8.39 12.46
C HIS A 9 -28.26 -9.80 11.92
N LEU A 10 -27.24 -10.48 12.40
CA LEU A 10 -26.96 -11.88 12.08
C LEU A 10 -27.16 -12.75 13.32
N GLU A 11 -27.88 -13.84 13.17
CA GLU A 11 -28.11 -14.81 14.23
C GLU A 11 -27.56 -16.18 13.84
N TYR A 12 -27.07 -16.93 14.81
CA TYR A 12 -26.60 -18.30 14.64
C TYR A 12 -26.81 -19.11 15.90
N ILE A 13 -27.35 -20.30 15.75
CA ILE A 13 -27.46 -21.30 16.83
C ILE A 13 -26.43 -22.39 16.58
N ALA A 14 -25.52 -22.59 17.53
CA ALA A 14 -24.44 -23.56 17.43
C ALA A 14 -24.95 -24.99 17.27
N LEU A 15 -24.45 -25.66 16.27
CA LEU A 15 -24.76 -27.06 15.98
C LEU A 15 -23.94 -27.99 16.88
N PRO A 16 -24.35 -29.27 17.05
CA PRO A 16 -23.54 -30.26 17.76
C PRO A 16 -22.11 -30.43 17.19
N SER A 17 -21.90 -30.19 15.91
CA SER A 17 -20.60 -30.22 15.27
C SER A 17 -19.66 -29.06 15.65
N ASP A 18 -20.19 -28.01 16.27
CA ASP A 18 -19.43 -26.82 16.68
C ASP A 18 -18.91 -26.93 18.11
N GLU A 19 -19.34 -27.96 18.84
CA GLU A 19 -18.99 -28.13 20.23
C GLU A 19 -17.48 -28.20 20.47
N GLY A 20 -16.99 -27.41 21.43
CA GLY A 20 -15.57 -27.29 21.76
C GLY A 20 -14.72 -26.53 20.77
N ALA A 21 -15.28 -26.12 19.64
CA ALA A 21 -14.57 -25.26 18.68
C ALA A 21 -14.41 -23.83 19.22
N ARG A 22 -13.48 -23.08 18.63
CA ARG A 22 -13.30 -21.67 18.99
C ARG A 22 -14.39 -20.82 18.36
N LEU A 23 -14.90 -19.88 19.12
CA LEU A 23 -15.94 -18.92 18.69
C LEU A 23 -15.60 -18.24 17.37
N ASP A 24 -14.38 -17.68 17.23
CA ASP A 24 -13.95 -16.97 16.01
C ASP A 24 -13.94 -17.87 14.76
N LYS A 25 -13.75 -19.17 14.93
CA LYS A 25 -13.78 -20.15 13.83
C LYS A 25 -15.21 -20.51 13.43
N VAL A 26 -16.06 -20.76 14.43
CA VAL A 26 -17.46 -21.13 14.20
C VAL A 26 -18.19 -20.00 13.50
N LEU A 27 -18.10 -18.77 14.01
CA LEU A 27 -18.79 -17.62 13.44
C LEU A 27 -18.29 -17.26 12.03
N ALA A 28 -16.99 -17.42 11.75
CA ALA A 28 -16.47 -17.22 10.38
C ALA A 28 -16.96 -18.28 9.38
N THR A 29 -17.37 -19.44 9.86
CA THR A 29 -17.98 -20.47 9.02
C THR A 29 -19.48 -20.22 8.85
N ALA A 30 -20.16 -19.81 9.91
CA ALA A 30 -21.60 -19.51 9.89
C ALA A 30 -21.92 -18.25 9.06
N TRP A 31 -21.04 -17.26 9.08
CA TRP A 31 -21.20 -15.99 8.36
C TRP A 31 -20.04 -15.77 7.35
N PRO A 32 -20.04 -16.46 6.22
CA PRO A 32 -18.92 -16.43 5.25
C PRO A 32 -18.69 -15.05 4.61
N GLU A 33 -19.71 -14.19 4.58
CA GLU A 33 -19.62 -12.79 4.13
C GLU A 33 -18.78 -11.93 5.06
N GLN A 34 -18.61 -12.33 6.32
CA GLN A 34 -17.85 -11.59 7.33
C GLN A 34 -16.43 -12.18 7.48
N SER A 35 -15.41 -11.34 7.26
CA SER A 35 -14.04 -11.79 7.51
C SER A 35 -13.79 -12.04 9.01
N ARG A 36 -12.90 -12.99 9.34
CA ARG A 36 -12.53 -13.27 10.75
C ARG A 36 -11.99 -12.04 11.48
N SER A 37 -11.31 -11.14 10.77
CA SER A 37 -10.83 -9.88 11.34
C SER A 37 -11.98 -8.92 11.63
N ARG A 38 -13.02 -8.89 10.80
CA ARG A 38 -14.22 -8.07 11.06
C ARG A 38 -15.01 -8.61 12.25
N ILE A 39 -15.24 -9.92 12.31
CA ILE A 39 -15.89 -10.59 13.46
C ILE A 39 -15.13 -10.29 14.75
N LYS A 40 -13.79 -10.35 14.70
CA LYS A 40 -12.94 -10.01 15.84
C LYS A 40 -13.18 -8.58 16.34
N SER A 41 -13.13 -7.60 15.44
CA SER A 41 -13.36 -6.20 15.79
C SER A 41 -14.74 -6.02 16.41
N LEU A 42 -15.78 -6.60 15.80
CA LEU A 42 -17.15 -6.50 16.31
C LEU A 42 -17.33 -7.14 17.71
N ILE A 43 -16.59 -8.21 18.01
CA ILE A 43 -16.57 -8.82 19.36
C ILE A 43 -15.85 -7.89 20.35
N GLU A 44 -14.70 -7.32 19.97
CA GLU A 44 -13.93 -6.38 20.81
C GLU A 44 -14.71 -5.10 21.09
N ASP A 45 -15.52 -4.65 20.12
CA ASP A 45 -16.39 -3.48 20.21
C ASP A 45 -17.73 -3.77 20.93
N GLY A 46 -17.96 -5.03 21.37
CA GLY A 46 -19.13 -5.42 22.17
C GLY A 46 -20.41 -5.71 21.39
N HIS A 47 -20.33 -5.87 20.05
CA HIS A 47 -21.49 -6.10 19.17
C HIS A 47 -21.95 -7.56 19.09
N LEU A 48 -21.26 -8.51 19.76
CA LEU A 48 -21.68 -9.91 19.80
C LEU A 48 -22.31 -10.27 21.12
N MET A 49 -23.51 -10.86 21.07
CA MET A 49 -24.21 -11.44 22.21
C MET A 49 -24.16 -12.97 22.13
N LEU A 50 -23.98 -13.61 23.28
CA LEU A 50 -24.13 -15.06 23.51
C LEU A 50 -25.22 -15.26 24.53
N ASN A 51 -26.31 -15.95 24.17
CA ASN A 51 -27.45 -16.20 25.05
C ASN A 51 -27.95 -14.90 25.73
N GLY A 52 -27.97 -13.79 24.96
CA GLY A 52 -28.40 -12.46 25.41
C GLY A 52 -27.37 -11.67 26.23
N ASN A 53 -26.14 -12.16 26.41
CA ASN A 53 -25.09 -11.48 27.17
C ASN A 53 -23.89 -11.11 26.25
N PRO A 54 -23.24 -9.95 26.46
CA PRO A 54 -22.08 -9.55 25.67
C PRO A 54 -20.91 -10.54 25.80
N VAL A 55 -20.26 -10.87 24.71
CA VAL A 55 -19.08 -11.76 24.69
C VAL A 55 -17.81 -10.95 24.48
N ALA A 56 -16.87 -11.04 25.45
CA ALA A 56 -15.58 -10.35 25.39
C ALA A 56 -14.40 -11.26 24.99
N LYS A 57 -14.57 -12.59 24.90
CA LYS A 57 -13.46 -13.52 24.69
C LYS A 57 -13.62 -14.36 23.42
N MET A 58 -12.84 -14.07 22.40
CA MET A 58 -12.77 -14.85 21.15
C MET A 58 -12.32 -16.31 21.34
N SER A 59 -11.64 -16.62 22.46
CA SER A 59 -11.20 -17.97 22.81
C SER A 59 -12.31 -18.81 23.44
N TYR A 60 -13.52 -18.28 23.57
CA TYR A 60 -14.67 -19.01 24.07
C TYR A 60 -14.84 -20.34 23.32
N LYS A 61 -15.09 -21.41 24.07
CA LYS A 61 -15.37 -22.73 23.53
C LYS A 61 -16.87 -22.87 23.37
N VAL A 62 -17.31 -22.92 22.12
CA VAL A 62 -18.73 -23.01 21.76
C VAL A 62 -19.33 -24.28 22.29
N LYS A 63 -20.55 -24.19 22.82
CA LYS A 63 -21.38 -25.33 23.26
C LYS A 63 -22.53 -25.49 22.27
N SER A 64 -22.93 -26.73 22.05
CA SER A 64 -24.12 -27.02 21.24
C SER A 64 -25.34 -26.31 21.84
N GLY A 65 -26.10 -25.60 20.98
CA GLY A 65 -27.27 -24.81 21.39
C GLY A 65 -26.95 -23.37 21.82
N ASP A 66 -25.69 -22.94 21.88
CA ASP A 66 -25.36 -21.55 22.12
C ASP A 66 -25.99 -20.64 21.04
N GLN A 67 -26.66 -19.58 21.46
CA GLN A 67 -27.30 -18.61 20.57
C GLN A 67 -26.43 -17.36 20.43
N PHE A 68 -25.99 -17.10 19.24
CA PHE A 68 -25.18 -15.92 18.89
C PHE A 68 -26.04 -14.91 18.12
N ALA A 69 -26.00 -13.65 18.55
CA ALA A 69 -26.57 -12.52 17.84
C ALA A 69 -25.48 -11.46 17.62
N LEU A 70 -25.18 -11.15 16.37
CA LEU A 70 -24.20 -10.13 15.98
C LEU A 70 -24.92 -8.93 15.38
N GLU A 71 -24.78 -7.80 16.00
CA GLU A 71 -25.18 -6.51 15.44
C GLU A 71 -24.00 -5.94 14.63
N ILE A 72 -24.20 -5.78 13.34
CA ILE A 72 -23.25 -5.09 12.47
C ILE A 72 -23.70 -3.64 12.36
N PRO A 73 -23.04 -2.70 13.06
CA PRO A 73 -23.37 -1.31 12.91
C PRO A 73 -23.20 -0.94 11.43
N PRO A 74 -24.07 -0.07 10.89
CA PRO A 74 -23.89 0.45 9.56
C PRO A 74 -22.45 0.92 9.43
N ALA A 75 -21.80 0.58 8.32
CA ALA A 75 -20.45 1.07 8.06
C ALA A 75 -20.57 2.60 8.10
N VAL A 76 -20.22 3.22 9.20
CA VAL A 76 -19.94 4.66 9.25
C VAL A 76 -18.69 4.79 8.37
N ALA A 77 -18.95 4.94 7.08
CA ALA A 77 -17.98 5.52 6.20
C ALA A 77 -17.88 6.96 6.72
N ALA A 78 -16.96 7.24 7.62
CA ALA A 78 -16.53 8.60 7.82
C ALA A 78 -16.06 9.05 6.43
N ASP A 79 -16.88 9.84 5.76
CA ASP A 79 -16.51 10.47 4.52
C ASP A 79 -15.22 11.23 4.84
N PRO A 80 -14.15 11.03 4.07
CA PRO A 80 -12.91 11.70 4.37
C PRO A 80 -13.17 13.21 4.37
N VAL A 81 -12.80 13.87 5.45
CA VAL A 81 -12.97 15.31 5.62
C VAL A 81 -11.84 16.04 4.91
N ALA A 82 -12.15 17.14 4.23
CA ALA A 82 -11.16 18.01 3.62
C ALA A 82 -10.20 18.60 4.68
N GLU A 83 -8.88 18.43 4.47
CA GLU A 83 -7.85 18.98 5.35
C GLU A 83 -6.85 19.80 4.54
N LYS A 84 -6.51 21.00 5.02
CA LYS A 84 -5.51 21.89 4.39
C LYS A 84 -4.09 21.36 4.62
N ILE A 85 -3.71 20.35 3.86
CA ILE A 85 -2.36 19.79 3.83
C ILE A 85 -1.70 20.25 2.54
N ALA A 86 -0.50 20.81 2.62
CA ALA A 86 0.24 21.27 1.45
C ALA A 86 0.57 20.09 0.51
N LEU A 87 0.31 20.24 -0.78
CA LEU A 87 0.66 19.30 -1.84
C LEU A 87 1.83 19.87 -2.65
N ASP A 88 2.84 19.04 -2.89
CA ASP A 88 3.92 19.34 -3.84
C ASP A 88 3.47 18.90 -5.23
N ILE A 89 3.04 19.88 -6.04
CA ILE A 89 2.40 19.66 -7.33
C ILE A 89 3.47 19.66 -8.42
N LEU A 90 3.56 18.56 -9.18
CA LEU A 90 4.46 18.40 -10.33
C LEU A 90 3.81 18.80 -11.67
N TYR A 91 2.50 18.59 -11.77
CA TYR A 91 1.69 18.95 -12.93
C TYR A 91 0.22 19.08 -12.50
N GLU A 92 -0.50 20.03 -13.06
CA GLU A 92 -1.94 20.17 -12.83
C GLU A 92 -2.61 20.85 -14.02
N ASP A 93 -3.80 20.32 -14.38
CA ASP A 93 -4.75 20.94 -15.30
C ASP A 93 -6.20 20.74 -14.81
N ASP A 94 -7.18 20.94 -15.68
CA ASP A 94 -8.61 20.78 -15.32
C ASP A 94 -9.01 19.31 -15.11
N ASP A 95 -8.26 18.36 -15.66
CA ASP A 95 -8.64 16.95 -15.74
C ASP A 95 -7.85 16.07 -14.75
N LEU A 96 -6.60 16.40 -14.47
CA LEU A 96 -5.74 15.60 -13.59
C LEU A 96 -4.70 16.44 -12.83
N LEU A 97 -4.14 15.82 -11.81
CA LEU A 97 -3.11 16.36 -10.94
C LEU A 97 -2.00 15.30 -10.77
N VAL A 98 -0.73 15.68 -10.93
CA VAL A 98 0.41 14.84 -10.53
C VAL A 98 1.13 15.50 -9.37
N ILE A 99 1.30 14.76 -8.28
CA ILE A 99 1.97 15.23 -7.08
C ILE A 99 3.24 14.47 -6.79
N ASN A 100 4.16 15.09 -6.08
CA ASN A 100 5.25 14.42 -5.37
C ASN A 100 4.78 14.06 -3.95
N LYS A 101 4.25 12.83 -3.79
CA LYS A 101 3.77 12.39 -2.48
C LYS A 101 4.94 12.27 -1.49
N PRO A 102 4.89 12.88 -0.30
CA PRO A 102 5.91 12.67 0.71
C PRO A 102 5.87 11.23 1.27
N ALA A 103 7.00 10.74 1.77
CA ALA A 103 7.02 9.54 2.60
C ALA A 103 6.28 9.80 3.92
N GLY A 104 5.72 8.77 4.54
CA GLY A 104 4.90 8.85 5.75
C GLY A 104 3.42 9.14 5.49
N MET A 105 3.05 9.71 4.34
CA MET A 105 1.66 10.01 3.98
C MET A 105 0.95 8.77 3.44
N VAL A 106 -0.16 8.39 4.07
CA VAL A 106 -1.07 7.35 3.58
C VAL A 106 -1.94 7.91 2.46
N VAL A 107 -2.22 7.12 1.42
CA VAL A 107 -2.99 7.60 0.25
C VAL A 107 -4.46 7.83 0.59
N HIS A 108 -5.09 6.91 1.32
CA HIS A 108 -6.53 6.99 1.66
C HIS A 108 -6.78 6.53 3.09
N PRO A 109 -7.83 7.04 3.73
CA PRO A 109 -8.19 6.67 5.09
C PRO A 109 -8.34 5.15 5.26
N ALA A 110 -7.81 4.64 6.35
CA ALA A 110 -7.89 3.24 6.76
C ALA A 110 -7.80 3.15 8.28
N ALA A 111 -8.17 2.00 8.86
CA ALA A 111 -8.05 1.78 10.30
C ALA A 111 -6.65 2.16 10.82
N GLY A 112 -6.60 3.09 11.78
CA GLY A 112 -5.38 3.67 12.35
C GLY A 112 -4.73 4.81 11.55
N ASN A 113 -5.36 5.29 10.45
CA ASN A 113 -4.98 6.48 9.69
C ASN A 113 -6.25 7.08 9.07
N GLU A 114 -7.12 7.62 9.90
CA GLU A 114 -8.45 8.11 9.51
C GLU A 114 -8.41 9.54 8.95
N SER A 115 -7.36 10.28 9.27
CA SER A 115 -7.10 11.67 8.88
C SER A 115 -5.65 11.84 8.42
N GLY A 116 -5.29 13.02 7.93
CA GLY A 116 -3.93 13.33 7.47
C GLY A 116 -3.50 12.56 6.21
N THR A 117 -4.46 12.04 5.43
CA THR A 117 -4.17 11.26 4.23
C THR A 117 -4.13 12.14 2.99
N LEU A 118 -3.59 11.59 1.89
CA LEU A 118 -3.61 12.29 0.61
C LEU A 118 -5.04 12.62 0.17
N VAL A 119 -6.00 11.74 0.41
CA VAL A 119 -7.41 12.00 0.07
C VAL A 119 -7.95 13.22 0.83
N ASN A 120 -7.63 13.38 2.11
CA ASN A 120 -8.03 14.57 2.88
C ASN A 120 -7.44 15.87 2.27
N ALA A 121 -6.17 15.83 1.86
CA ALA A 121 -5.53 16.96 1.18
C ALA A 121 -6.14 17.27 -0.18
N LEU A 122 -6.45 16.24 -0.98
CA LEU A 122 -7.07 16.38 -2.29
C LEU A 122 -8.49 16.96 -2.22
N LEU A 123 -9.28 16.56 -1.24
CA LEU A 123 -10.60 17.14 -1.00
C LEU A 123 -10.52 18.64 -0.69
N ALA A 124 -9.50 19.07 0.05
CA ALA A 124 -9.31 20.50 0.31
C ALA A 124 -8.78 21.28 -0.91
N HIS A 125 -7.94 20.64 -1.76
CA HIS A 125 -7.34 21.27 -2.93
C HIS A 125 -8.27 21.33 -4.12
N CYS A 126 -8.92 20.21 -4.46
CA CYS A 126 -9.75 20.08 -5.66
C CYS A 126 -11.25 20.44 -5.40
N GLY A 127 -11.71 20.40 -4.13
CA GLY A 127 -13.12 20.64 -3.80
C GLY A 127 -14.07 19.73 -4.58
N ASP A 128 -15.15 20.32 -5.09
CA ASP A 128 -16.21 19.61 -5.81
C ASP A 128 -15.78 19.04 -7.19
N SER A 129 -14.61 19.42 -7.70
CA SER A 129 -14.11 18.91 -9.00
C SER A 129 -13.51 17.50 -8.88
N LEU A 130 -13.25 17.00 -7.67
CA LEU A 130 -12.61 15.72 -7.49
C LEU A 130 -13.53 14.55 -7.88
N SER A 131 -13.01 13.63 -8.72
CA SER A 131 -13.77 12.46 -9.16
C SER A 131 -14.33 11.63 -8.00
N GLY A 132 -15.64 11.44 -7.99
CA GLY A 132 -16.35 10.61 -7.01
C GLY A 132 -16.43 9.12 -7.37
N ILE A 133 -16.01 8.71 -8.58
CA ILE A 133 -16.18 7.33 -9.09
C ILE A 133 -15.46 6.29 -8.22
N GLY A 134 -14.35 6.63 -7.59
CA GLY A 134 -13.67 5.74 -6.64
C GLY A 134 -14.50 5.42 -5.39
N GLY A 135 -15.73 5.92 -5.33
CA GLY A 135 -16.61 5.94 -4.17
C GLY A 135 -16.15 6.96 -3.15
N VAL A 136 -16.99 7.26 -2.19
CA VAL A 136 -16.76 8.26 -1.12
C VAL A 136 -15.39 8.09 -0.43
N LYS A 137 -14.81 6.88 -0.48
CA LYS A 137 -13.55 6.56 0.23
C LYS A 137 -12.27 6.78 -0.57
N ARG A 138 -12.34 6.97 -1.90
CA ARG A 138 -11.16 7.03 -2.78
C ARG A 138 -11.28 8.02 -3.94
N PRO A 139 -11.73 9.24 -3.70
CA PRO A 139 -11.97 10.18 -4.77
C PRO A 139 -10.66 10.43 -5.56
N GLY A 140 -10.74 10.31 -6.90
CA GLY A 140 -9.63 10.59 -7.82
C GLY A 140 -8.46 9.59 -7.83
N ILE A 141 -8.43 8.59 -6.95
CA ILE A 141 -7.29 7.67 -6.79
C ILE A 141 -7.37 6.52 -7.80
N VAL A 142 -6.45 6.48 -8.75
CA VAL A 142 -6.33 5.44 -9.80
C VAL A 142 -5.22 4.43 -9.54
N HIS A 143 -4.21 4.81 -8.75
CA HIS A 143 -3.12 3.93 -8.28
C HIS A 143 -2.65 4.37 -6.90
N ARG A 144 -1.65 3.67 -6.34
CA ARG A 144 -1.16 4.00 -4.99
C ARG A 144 0.33 3.77 -4.86
N LEU A 145 0.93 4.53 -3.94
CA LEU A 145 2.24 4.26 -3.36
C LEU A 145 2.07 3.71 -1.93
N ASP A 146 3.06 2.99 -1.43
CA ASP A 146 3.11 2.60 -0.02
C ASP A 146 3.23 3.86 0.86
N LYS A 147 2.82 3.78 2.13
CA LYS A 147 2.89 4.90 3.10
C LYS A 147 4.24 5.60 3.04
N ASP A 148 5.32 4.84 3.16
CA ASP A 148 6.69 5.34 3.30
C ASP A 148 7.46 5.38 1.97
N THR A 149 6.79 5.19 0.83
CA THR A 149 7.33 5.45 -0.51
C THR A 149 6.94 6.85 -0.95
N SER A 150 7.92 7.66 -1.29
CA SER A 150 7.74 9.01 -1.83
C SER A 150 7.69 9.01 -3.36
N GLY A 151 7.27 10.13 -3.95
CA GLY A 151 7.41 10.39 -5.38
C GLY A 151 6.13 10.56 -6.16
N ALA A 152 6.23 10.53 -7.49
CA ALA A 152 5.19 10.90 -8.43
C ALA A 152 3.95 10.01 -8.36
N MET A 153 2.78 10.65 -8.23
CA MET A 153 1.48 9.99 -8.20
C MET A 153 0.44 10.84 -8.94
N VAL A 154 -0.32 10.22 -9.87
CA VAL A 154 -1.40 10.89 -10.62
C VAL A 154 -2.75 10.69 -9.95
N ILE A 155 -3.55 11.73 -9.98
CA ILE A 155 -4.91 11.83 -9.44
C ILE A 155 -5.84 12.34 -10.54
N ALA A 156 -7.01 11.75 -10.68
CA ALA A 156 -8.05 12.23 -11.58
C ALA A 156 -8.93 13.28 -10.89
N LYS A 157 -9.19 14.41 -11.55
CA LYS A 157 -10.05 15.46 -11.02
C LYS A 157 -11.52 15.26 -11.43
N ASN A 158 -11.78 14.47 -12.46
CA ASN A 158 -13.15 14.16 -12.92
C ASN A 158 -13.31 12.68 -13.28
N ASP A 159 -14.57 12.28 -13.42
CA ASP A 159 -14.95 10.87 -13.64
C ASP A 159 -14.50 10.30 -14.98
N ALA A 160 -14.47 11.11 -16.04
CA ALA A 160 -14.01 10.68 -17.36
C ALA A 160 -12.53 10.33 -17.32
N THR A 161 -11.73 11.21 -16.74
CA THR A 161 -10.28 11.02 -16.53
C THR A 161 -10.01 9.85 -15.58
N HIS A 162 -10.82 9.69 -14.51
CA HIS A 162 -10.67 8.55 -13.60
C HIS A 162 -10.85 7.21 -14.31
N ARG A 163 -11.91 7.07 -15.14
CA ARG A 163 -12.14 5.85 -15.92
C ARG A 163 -10.99 5.57 -16.89
N ALA A 164 -10.58 6.57 -17.65
CA ALA A 164 -9.51 6.43 -18.63
C ALA A 164 -8.17 6.07 -17.98
N LEU A 165 -7.76 6.77 -16.92
CA LEU A 165 -6.53 6.44 -16.18
C LEU A 165 -6.63 5.06 -15.51
N SER A 166 -7.79 4.67 -14.94
CA SER A 166 -7.97 3.34 -14.34
C SER A 166 -7.78 2.23 -15.37
N THR A 167 -8.31 2.40 -16.58
CA THR A 167 -8.09 1.47 -17.72
C THR A 167 -6.61 1.42 -18.09
N LEU A 168 -5.98 2.58 -18.26
CA LEU A 168 -4.56 2.69 -18.56
C LEU A 168 -3.69 1.95 -17.52
N PHE A 169 -3.94 2.17 -16.23
CA PHE A 169 -3.17 1.52 -15.15
C PHE A 169 -3.45 0.01 -15.01
N SER A 170 -4.62 -0.49 -15.44
CA SER A 170 -4.99 -1.91 -15.34
C SER A 170 -4.62 -2.72 -16.58
N GLU A 171 -4.81 -2.18 -17.77
CA GLU A 171 -4.79 -2.90 -19.05
C GLU A 171 -3.61 -2.51 -19.94
N ASP A 172 -3.31 -1.23 -20.06
CA ASP A 172 -2.33 -0.70 -21.00
C ASP A 172 -0.99 -0.36 -20.31
N LYS A 173 -0.31 -1.41 -19.91
CA LYS A 173 0.91 -1.32 -19.08
C LYS A 173 2.14 -0.84 -19.86
N GLU A 174 2.10 -0.90 -21.19
CA GLU A 174 3.21 -0.49 -22.04
C GLU A 174 3.24 1.02 -22.26
N ASN A 175 2.08 1.68 -22.14
CA ASN A 175 1.93 3.13 -22.32
C ASN A 175 2.05 3.93 -21.01
N ILE A 176 2.45 3.27 -19.92
CA ILE A 176 2.77 3.94 -18.64
C ILE A 176 4.24 3.74 -18.29
N GLU A 177 4.97 4.82 -18.22
CA GLU A 177 6.32 4.82 -17.65
C GLU A 177 6.24 5.01 -16.12
N ARG A 178 6.72 4.01 -15.35
CA ARG A 178 6.83 4.07 -13.89
C ARG A 178 8.23 3.63 -13.48
N ALA A 179 9.11 4.62 -13.28
CA ALA A 179 10.47 4.33 -12.84
C ALA A 179 10.68 4.78 -11.39
N TYR A 180 11.28 3.89 -10.62
CA TYR A 180 11.59 4.06 -9.22
C TYR A 180 13.09 3.99 -8.98
N ILE A 181 13.58 4.76 -8.05
CA ILE A 181 14.92 4.66 -7.51
C ILE A 181 14.87 3.88 -6.21
N ALA A 182 15.67 2.83 -6.12
CA ALA A 182 15.80 1.98 -4.94
C ALA A 182 17.28 1.90 -4.53
N VAL A 183 17.55 1.99 -3.23
CA VAL A 183 18.86 1.66 -2.66
C VAL A 183 18.75 0.28 -2.01
N VAL A 184 19.57 -0.67 -2.45
CA VAL A 184 19.47 -2.07 -2.03
C VAL A 184 20.77 -2.59 -1.42
N TRP A 185 20.64 -3.60 -0.56
CA TRP A 185 21.79 -4.33 -0.01
C TRP A 185 22.44 -5.21 -1.07
N GLY A 186 23.75 -5.10 -1.18
CA GLY A 186 24.55 -5.85 -2.15
C GLY A 186 24.37 -5.32 -3.58
N VAL A 187 24.82 -6.11 -4.54
CA VAL A 187 24.75 -5.79 -5.98
C VAL A 187 24.16 -6.97 -6.72
N PRO A 188 23.03 -6.79 -7.46
CA PRO A 188 22.50 -7.81 -8.33
C PRO A 188 23.57 -8.35 -9.30
N ARG A 189 23.60 -9.68 -9.46
CA ARG A 189 24.64 -10.33 -10.30
C ARG A 189 24.64 -9.85 -11.74
N GLN A 190 23.46 -9.60 -12.30
CA GLN A 190 23.29 -9.00 -13.62
C GLN A 190 23.07 -7.49 -13.46
N ARG A 191 23.70 -6.69 -14.34
CA ARG A 191 23.56 -5.24 -14.31
C ARG A 191 22.12 -4.80 -14.59
N GLU A 192 21.39 -5.56 -15.38
CA GLU A 192 19.97 -5.37 -15.68
C GLU A 192 19.27 -6.72 -15.81
N GLY A 193 17.97 -6.73 -15.57
CA GLY A 193 17.19 -7.96 -15.65
C GLY A 193 15.71 -7.75 -15.41
N ILE A 194 14.99 -8.85 -15.45
CA ILE A 194 13.56 -8.93 -15.21
C ILE A 194 13.31 -9.84 -14.01
N ILE A 195 12.43 -9.40 -13.11
CA ILE A 195 11.95 -10.20 -11.99
C ILE A 195 10.47 -10.47 -12.25
N GLU A 196 10.14 -11.73 -12.45
CA GLU A 196 8.78 -12.20 -12.68
C GLU A 196 8.34 -13.13 -11.56
N GLY A 197 7.03 -13.11 -11.27
CA GLY A 197 6.44 -14.04 -10.33
C GLY A 197 5.06 -13.60 -9.88
N ASN A 198 4.33 -14.50 -9.25
CA ASN A 198 3.03 -14.17 -8.68
C ASN A 198 3.19 -13.62 -7.28
N ILE A 199 2.72 -12.39 -7.03
CA ILE A 199 2.76 -11.79 -5.69
C ILE A 199 1.43 -12.02 -4.98
N GLY A 200 1.52 -12.55 -3.76
CA GLY A 200 0.38 -12.77 -2.87
C GLY A 200 0.78 -12.70 -1.40
N ARG A 201 -0.19 -12.90 -0.49
CA ARG A 201 0.07 -12.94 0.95
C ARG A 201 1.02 -14.09 1.28
N SER A 202 2.07 -13.80 2.04
CA SER A 202 3.02 -14.83 2.49
C SER A 202 2.32 -15.89 3.35
N PRO A 203 2.45 -17.19 3.05
CA PRO A 203 1.88 -18.25 3.86
C PRO A 203 2.52 -18.34 5.26
N ARG A 204 3.77 -17.88 5.39
CA ARG A 204 4.51 -17.90 6.67
C ARG A 204 4.22 -16.66 7.54
N ASN A 205 3.89 -15.53 6.94
CA ASN A 205 3.62 -14.29 7.66
C ASN A 205 2.59 -13.45 6.90
N ARG A 206 1.32 -13.46 7.38
CA ARG A 206 0.21 -12.75 6.74
C ARG A 206 0.36 -11.22 6.66
N LYS A 207 1.27 -10.63 7.42
CA LYS A 207 1.59 -9.20 7.32
C LYS A 207 2.51 -8.87 6.14
N LYS A 208 3.12 -9.90 5.51
CA LYS A 208 4.05 -9.75 4.37
C LYS A 208 3.41 -10.26 3.07
N MET A 209 3.87 -9.66 1.97
CA MET A 209 3.68 -10.22 0.63
C MET A 209 4.89 -11.07 0.27
N ALA A 210 4.75 -11.99 -0.68
CA ALA A 210 5.83 -12.83 -1.17
C ALA A 210 5.60 -13.22 -2.63
N VAL A 211 6.67 -13.60 -3.33
CA VAL A 211 6.57 -14.33 -4.60
C VAL A 211 6.12 -15.75 -4.28
N LEU A 212 5.02 -16.18 -4.89
CA LEU A 212 4.38 -17.47 -4.64
C LEU A 212 4.58 -18.39 -5.84
N ARG A 213 4.74 -19.68 -5.58
CA ARG A 213 4.75 -20.71 -6.64
C ARG A 213 3.36 -20.95 -7.20
N ASN A 214 2.34 -20.94 -6.33
CA ASN A 214 0.94 -21.14 -6.68
C ASN A 214 0.09 -20.02 -6.10
N GLY A 215 -0.90 -19.54 -6.86
CA GLY A 215 -1.76 -18.42 -6.47
C GLY A 215 -1.08 -17.06 -6.59
N GLY A 216 -1.69 -16.02 -6.00
CA GLY A 216 -1.23 -14.65 -6.15
C GLY A 216 -1.64 -14.02 -7.50
N LYS A 217 -1.08 -12.84 -7.79
CA LYS A 217 -1.32 -12.10 -9.04
C LYS A 217 -0.01 -11.91 -9.79
N PRO A 218 0.04 -12.08 -11.11
CA PRO A 218 1.24 -11.87 -11.93
C PRO A 218 1.86 -10.50 -11.68
N ALA A 219 3.16 -10.46 -11.53
CA ALA A 219 3.94 -9.25 -11.31
C ALA A 219 5.23 -9.30 -12.12
N LEU A 220 5.61 -8.16 -12.72
CA LEU A 220 6.81 -8.00 -13.51
C LEU A 220 7.48 -6.67 -13.15
N THR A 221 8.76 -6.74 -12.80
CA THR A 221 9.64 -5.59 -12.54
C THR A 221 10.90 -5.73 -13.38
N ARG A 222 11.19 -4.72 -14.21
CA ARG A 222 12.52 -4.59 -14.85
C ARG A 222 13.42 -3.81 -13.91
N TYR A 223 14.67 -4.21 -13.77
CA TYR A 223 15.63 -3.47 -12.97
C TYR A 223 16.93 -3.21 -13.74
N LYS A 224 17.59 -2.12 -13.36
CA LYS A 224 18.93 -1.76 -13.86
C LYS A 224 19.76 -1.20 -12.72
N VAL A 225 20.94 -1.77 -12.50
CA VAL A 225 21.91 -1.24 -11.55
C VAL A 225 22.55 0.00 -12.17
N LEU A 226 22.29 1.15 -11.55
CA LEU A 226 22.84 2.45 -11.99
C LEU A 226 24.25 2.63 -11.48
N ALA A 227 24.46 2.33 -10.18
CA ALA A 227 25.75 2.40 -9.51
C ALA A 227 25.86 1.35 -8.40
N LYS A 228 27.07 1.09 -7.99
CA LYS A 228 27.38 0.23 -6.83
C LYS A 228 28.47 0.88 -5.99
N ARG A 229 28.44 0.61 -4.71
CA ARG A 229 29.54 0.88 -3.78
C ARG A 229 30.77 0.02 -4.12
N ASP A 230 31.98 0.52 -3.91
CA ASP A 230 33.23 -0.20 -4.26
C ASP A 230 33.35 -1.56 -3.58
N ASP A 231 32.95 -1.63 -2.31
CA ASP A 231 32.92 -2.89 -1.54
C ASP A 231 31.72 -3.80 -1.87
N SER A 232 30.86 -3.38 -2.81
CA SER A 232 29.67 -4.09 -3.25
C SER A 232 28.63 -4.37 -2.14
N LEU A 233 28.66 -3.62 -1.03
CA LEU A 233 27.70 -3.76 0.07
C LEU A 233 26.34 -3.12 -0.21
N ALA A 234 26.28 -2.14 -1.11
CA ALA A 234 25.08 -1.46 -1.53
C ALA A 234 25.11 -1.13 -3.02
N SER A 235 23.93 -0.96 -3.61
CA SER A 235 23.79 -0.46 -4.98
C SER A 235 22.55 0.40 -5.16
N LEU A 236 22.63 1.32 -6.13
CA LEU A 236 21.55 2.17 -6.61
C LEU A 236 20.93 1.49 -7.82
N VAL A 237 19.63 1.25 -7.77
CA VAL A 237 18.90 0.47 -8.76
C VAL A 237 17.68 1.26 -9.26
N GLU A 238 17.54 1.38 -10.58
CA GLU A 238 16.29 1.79 -11.20
C GLU A 238 15.39 0.56 -11.34
N CYS A 239 14.13 0.69 -10.89
CA CYS A 239 13.11 -0.33 -11.06
C CYS A 239 11.97 0.22 -11.91
N ARG A 240 11.65 -0.44 -13.03
CA ARG A 240 10.52 -0.09 -13.91
C ARG A 240 9.42 -1.10 -13.77
N LEU A 241 8.20 -0.62 -13.49
CA LEU A 241 7.05 -1.46 -13.21
C LEU A 241 6.19 -1.69 -14.45
N ALA A 242 6.04 -2.95 -14.87
CA ALA A 242 4.97 -3.36 -15.79
C ALA A 242 3.64 -3.64 -15.07
N THR A 243 3.66 -3.92 -13.77
CA THR A 243 2.49 -4.18 -12.92
C THR A 243 2.62 -3.38 -11.62
N GLY A 244 1.52 -3.16 -10.87
CA GLY A 244 1.50 -2.43 -9.61
C GLY A 244 0.90 -3.24 -8.44
N ARG A 245 1.58 -4.33 -8.00
CA ARG A 245 1.12 -5.12 -6.87
C ARG A 245 1.60 -4.54 -5.55
N THR A 246 0.88 -4.82 -4.47
CA THR A 246 1.26 -4.36 -3.12
C THR A 246 2.70 -4.76 -2.80
N HIS A 247 3.53 -3.78 -2.41
CA HIS A 247 4.96 -3.94 -2.09
C HIS A 247 5.81 -4.57 -3.20
N GLN A 248 5.42 -4.45 -4.48
CA GLN A 248 6.01 -5.23 -5.58
C GLN A 248 7.53 -5.12 -5.65
N ILE A 249 8.09 -3.91 -5.75
CA ILE A 249 9.55 -3.71 -5.83
C ILE A 249 10.24 -4.29 -4.59
N ARG A 250 9.70 -4.03 -3.41
CA ARG A 250 10.24 -4.50 -2.13
C ARG A 250 10.31 -6.02 -2.07
N VAL A 251 9.24 -6.70 -2.51
CA VAL A 251 9.14 -8.17 -2.58
C VAL A 251 10.07 -8.72 -3.65
N HIS A 252 10.08 -8.15 -4.86
CA HIS A 252 10.90 -8.61 -5.97
C HIS A 252 12.39 -8.46 -5.67
N MET A 253 12.84 -7.31 -5.16
CA MET A 253 14.25 -7.11 -4.81
C MET A 253 14.68 -8.04 -3.66
N THR A 254 13.80 -8.27 -2.68
CA THR A 254 14.05 -9.26 -1.61
C THR A 254 14.12 -10.68 -2.16
N HIS A 255 13.27 -11.04 -3.11
CA HIS A 255 13.28 -12.36 -3.79
C HIS A 255 14.57 -12.57 -4.58
N LEU A 256 15.08 -11.51 -5.21
CA LEU A 256 16.39 -11.52 -5.89
C LEU A 256 17.59 -11.62 -4.92
N GLY A 257 17.37 -11.49 -3.61
CA GLY A 257 18.41 -11.51 -2.57
C GLY A 257 18.95 -10.13 -2.18
N HIS A 258 18.39 -9.05 -2.73
CA HIS A 258 18.82 -7.66 -2.57
C HIS A 258 17.70 -6.79 -1.99
N SER A 259 17.34 -7.02 -0.71
CA SER A 259 16.30 -6.22 -0.07
C SER A 259 16.67 -4.72 -0.02
N LEU A 260 15.66 -3.86 -0.05
CA LEU A 260 15.86 -2.42 0.08
C LEU A 260 16.49 -2.09 1.42
N ILE A 261 17.36 -1.10 1.42
CA ILE A 261 17.99 -0.59 2.65
C ILE A 261 16.89 0.03 3.53
N CYS A 262 17.00 -0.20 4.83
CA CYS A 262 16.08 0.28 5.86
C CYS A 262 14.61 -0.12 5.69
N ASP A 263 14.29 -1.13 4.85
CA ASP A 263 12.92 -1.62 4.73
C ASP A 263 12.49 -2.30 6.04
N PRO A 264 11.48 -1.74 6.78
CA PRO A 264 11.09 -2.26 8.09
C PRO A 264 10.39 -3.63 8.01
N VAL A 265 9.91 -4.01 6.82
CA VAL A 265 9.15 -5.25 6.62
C VAL A 265 10.02 -6.34 5.98
N TYR A 266 10.78 -6.01 4.93
CA TYR A 266 11.54 -6.97 4.11
C TYR A 266 13.05 -6.85 4.29
N GLY A 267 13.53 -5.79 4.95
CA GLY A 267 14.95 -5.54 5.18
C GLY A 267 15.65 -6.60 6.04
N ARG A 268 16.95 -6.56 6.05
CA ARG A 268 17.76 -7.40 6.93
C ARG A 268 17.67 -6.89 8.37
N SER A 269 17.45 -7.79 9.33
CA SER A 269 17.23 -7.44 10.74
C SER A 269 18.49 -7.00 11.48
N LYS A 270 19.70 -7.18 10.91
CA LYS A 270 20.98 -6.79 11.52
C LYS A 270 21.95 -6.30 10.44
N LEU A 271 22.49 -5.12 10.66
CA LEU A 271 23.66 -4.62 9.96
C LEU A 271 24.87 -5.46 10.43
N THR A 272 25.31 -6.41 9.64
CA THR A 272 26.48 -7.26 9.95
C THR A 272 27.78 -6.66 9.42
N GLN A 273 27.72 -5.48 8.77
CA GLN A 273 28.86 -4.86 8.09
C GLN A 273 29.45 -3.74 8.96
N LYS A 274 30.77 -3.60 8.88
CA LYS A 274 31.48 -2.51 9.56
C LYS A 274 31.43 -1.24 8.71
N PHE A 275 30.41 -0.42 8.95
CA PHE A 275 30.35 0.94 8.44
C PHE A 275 31.02 1.91 9.42
N ASN A 276 31.39 3.11 8.93
CA ASN A 276 31.81 4.19 9.82
C ASN A 276 30.60 4.74 10.61
N SER A 277 30.87 5.51 11.66
CA SER A 277 29.83 6.06 12.56
C SER A 277 28.78 6.88 11.84
N ARG A 278 29.18 7.69 10.85
CA ARG A 278 28.25 8.53 10.07
C ARG A 278 27.25 7.67 9.26
N VAL A 279 27.72 6.61 8.61
CA VAL A 279 26.84 5.68 7.87
C VAL A 279 25.85 5.02 8.84
N HIS A 280 26.31 4.61 10.01
CA HIS A 280 25.43 4.05 11.04
C HIS A 280 24.36 5.03 11.50
N GLU A 281 24.71 6.30 11.73
CA GLU A 281 23.76 7.35 12.11
C GLU A 281 22.67 7.52 11.05
N VAL A 282 23.06 7.68 9.78
CA VAL A 282 22.12 7.85 8.66
C VAL A 282 21.24 6.62 8.48
N LEU A 283 21.79 5.40 8.55
CA LEU A 283 21.02 4.18 8.45
C LEU A 283 20.04 3.99 9.60
N ASN A 284 20.37 4.43 10.81
CA ASN A 284 19.50 4.34 11.98
C ASN A 284 18.39 5.39 11.97
N SER A 285 18.65 6.59 11.41
CA SER A 285 17.65 7.65 11.29
C SER A 285 16.70 7.45 10.08
N PHE A 286 17.10 6.64 9.09
CA PHE A 286 16.29 6.38 7.92
C PHE A 286 15.31 5.21 8.16
N GLU A 287 14.16 5.51 8.80
CA GLU A 287 13.20 4.51 9.31
C GLU A 287 12.21 3.98 8.27
N LYS A 288 12.53 4.07 6.98
CA LYS A 288 11.64 3.69 5.87
C LYS A 288 12.41 2.95 4.77
N GLN A 289 11.69 2.29 3.86
CA GLN A 289 12.32 1.69 2.69
C GLN A 289 12.96 2.75 1.80
N ALA A 290 14.20 2.56 1.40
CA ALA A 290 14.90 3.43 0.47
C ALA A 290 14.35 3.25 -0.95
N LEU A 291 13.16 3.83 -1.21
CA LEU A 291 12.38 3.71 -2.45
C LEU A 291 11.67 5.01 -2.77
N HIS A 292 11.81 5.47 -4.02
CA HIS A 292 11.22 6.70 -4.51
C HIS A 292 10.66 6.52 -5.92
N ALA A 293 9.41 6.89 -6.15
CA ALA A 293 8.75 6.90 -7.46
C ALA A 293 9.24 8.13 -8.26
N ARG A 294 10.38 7.96 -8.94
CA ARG A 294 11.12 9.06 -9.59
C ARG A 294 10.42 9.60 -10.82
N THR A 295 9.90 8.71 -11.68
CA THR A 295 9.33 9.10 -12.97
C THR A 295 7.95 8.49 -13.14
N LEU A 296 7.03 9.32 -13.59
CA LEU A 296 5.71 8.90 -14.04
C LEU A 296 5.43 9.55 -15.40
N GLY A 297 5.21 8.72 -16.42
CA GLY A 297 4.86 9.14 -17.77
C GLY A 297 3.65 8.38 -18.30
N PHE A 298 2.75 9.07 -19.00
CA PHE A 298 1.54 8.49 -19.58
C PHE A 298 0.95 9.44 -20.65
N LEU A 299 0.09 8.89 -21.53
CA LEU A 299 -0.70 9.73 -22.43
C LEU A 299 -1.86 10.37 -21.65
N HIS A 300 -2.00 11.70 -21.80
CA HIS A 300 -3.09 12.44 -21.19
C HIS A 300 -4.45 11.98 -21.77
N PRO A 301 -5.41 11.53 -20.94
CA PRO A 301 -6.63 10.87 -21.42
C PRO A 301 -7.51 11.73 -22.33
N LYS A 302 -7.44 13.04 -22.21
CA LYS A 302 -8.28 13.99 -22.96
C LYS A 302 -7.55 14.58 -24.18
N THR A 303 -6.29 15.01 -24.01
CA THR A 303 -5.55 15.68 -25.08
C THR A 303 -4.75 14.72 -25.93
N GLY A 304 -4.38 13.55 -25.43
CA GLY A 304 -3.48 12.61 -26.09
C GLY A 304 -2.00 12.98 -25.99
N ASP A 305 -1.65 14.11 -25.39
CA ASP A 305 -0.27 14.52 -25.19
C ASP A 305 0.45 13.62 -24.18
N TYR A 306 1.75 13.43 -24.35
CA TYR A 306 2.53 12.65 -23.39
C TYR A 306 2.95 13.52 -22.20
N VAL A 307 2.38 13.22 -21.04
CA VAL A 307 2.73 13.86 -19.77
C VAL A 307 3.87 13.07 -19.14
N LEU A 308 5.02 13.70 -18.91
CA LEU A 308 6.17 13.13 -18.23
C LEU A 308 6.54 13.99 -17.02
N THR A 309 6.49 13.42 -15.84
CA THR A 309 6.87 14.07 -14.59
C THR A 309 8.03 13.36 -13.91
N LYS A 310 8.91 14.14 -13.28
CA LYS A 310 10.03 13.63 -12.46
C LYS A 310 9.96 14.24 -11.07
N ALA A 311 9.67 13.44 -10.07
CA ALA A 311 9.69 13.88 -8.68
C ALA A 311 11.15 14.05 -8.20
N PRO A 312 11.52 15.16 -7.56
CA PRO A 312 12.86 15.32 -6.98
C PRO A 312 13.10 14.28 -5.88
N LEU A 313 14.35 13.80 -5.76
CA LEU A 313 14.72 12.91 -4.67
C LEU A 313 14.57 13.64 -3.33
N PRO A 314 13.94 13.04 -2.31
CA PRO A 314 13.90 13.62 -0.97
C PRO A 314 15.30 13.78 -0.37
N GLU A 315 15.51 14.83 0.44
CA GLU A 315 16.82 15.15 1.02
C GLU A 315 17.42 14.00 1.83
N ASP A 316 16.61 13.32 2.63
CA ASP A 316 17.03 12.17 3.42
C ASP A 316 17.49 10.97 2.56
N LEU A 317 16.85 10.75 1.41
CA LEU A 317 17.28 9.73 0.46
C LEU A 317 18.57 10.15 -0.26
N GLN A 318 18.73 11.42 -0.58
CA GLN A 318 19.96 11.97 -1.15
C GLN A 318 21.12 11.82 -0.14
N GLU A 319 20.88 12.12 1.14
CA GLU A 319 21.88 11.93 2.19
C GLU A 319 22.27 10.46 2.33
N LEU A 320 21.31 9.55 2.34
CA LEU A 320 21.56 8.10 2.37
C LEU A 320 22.41 7.64 1.18
N ILE A 321 22.07 8.06 -0.04
CA ILE A 321 22.82 7.73 -1.25
C ILE A 321 24.26 8.23 -1.16
N THR A 322 24.44 9.50 -0.77
CA THR A 322 25.76 10.12 -0.61
C THR A 322 26.58 9.46 0.47
N CYS A 323 25.98 9.17 1.62
CA CYS A 323 26.63 8.53 2.74
C CYS A 323 27.11 7.09 2.41
N LEU A 324 26.44 6.44 1.46
CA LEU A 324 26.83 5.14 0.93
C LEU A 324 27.80 5.22 -0.24
N ASP A 325 28.45 6.37 -0.49
CA ASP A 325 29.37 6.60 -1.61
C ASP A 325 28.77 6.25 -2.99
N LEU A 326 27.45 6.45 -3.17
CA LEU A 326 26.77 6.24 -4.43
C LEU A 326 26.56 7.57 -5.15
N PRO A 327 26.73 7.64 -6.49
CA PRO A 327 26.58 8.89 -7.23
C PRO A 327 25.11 9.31 -7.37
N ILE A 328 24.77 10.53 -6.97
CA ILE A 328 23.41 11.10 -7.12
C ILE A 328 23.19 11.60 -8.56
N GLY A 329 24.22 12.12 -9.23
CA GLY A 329 24.10 12.78 -10.54
C GLY A 329 23.63 11.91 -11.71
N ILE A 330 23.40 10.62 -11.49
CA ILE A 330 22.91 9.67 -12.49
C ILE A 330 21.41 9.36 -12.35
N VAL A 331 20.71 10.03 -11.42
CA VAL A 331 19.28 9.77 -11.07
C VAL A 331 18.35 10.86 -11.59
#